data_10018ae5479cd7bf7d059e1d894a1af7
#
_entry.id   10018ae5479cd7bf7d059e1d894a1af7
#
_cell.length_a   1.000
_cell.length_b   1.000
_cell.length_c   1.000
_cell.angle_alpha   90.00
_cell.angle_beta   90.00
_cell.angle_gamma   90.00
#
_symmetry.space_group_name_H-M   'P 1'
#
loop_
_entity.id
_entity.type
_entity.pdbx_description
1 polymer ?
#
loop_
_entity_poly.entity_id
_entity_poly.type
_entity_poly.pdbx_seq_one_letter_code
_entity_poly.pdbx_strand_id
1 'polypeptide(L)'
;MMNIFQNTFVTLGLGLCLVFIPNCRGNIIATEEELADYGWVMYEENNYLEAREWFGDAIKKDTLYNDSYNGMGWTMGHLRQADSSVHYFEKFLAMDTSFFNILDFYAGLSFAYNALGKNSEARTNCNIFFGKQNLILNPGWEFSHNKKINYLDVRLIQAVSEFRLALFENCQESINQIYKDSGSSTIVDEDYTTVTGRSNLATHLATLQDELQNS
;
A
#
# COMPACT_ATOMS: atom_id res chain seq x y z
N MET A 1 -83.76 15.62 56.32
CA MET A 1 -82.41 15.22 56.76
C MET A 1 -81.67 14.67 55.55
N MET A 2 -80.89 15.48 54.91
CA MET A 2 -80.22 15.11 53.69
C MET A 2 -78.81 15.72 53.70
N ASN A 3 -77.81 14.89 53.84
CA ASN A 3 -76.41 15.29 53.80
C ASN A 3 -75.95 15.28 52.38
N ILE A 4 -75.48 16.43 51.92
CA ILE A 4 -74.89 16.63 50.61
C ILE A 4 -73.37 16.47 50.75
N PHE A 5 -72.82 15.44 50.15
CA PHE A 5 -71.37 15.29 50.03
C PHE A 5 -70.88 16.11 48.85
N GLN A 6 -70.02 17.08 49.12
CA GLN A 6 -69.28 17.80 48.07
C GLN A 6 -68.05 16.99 47.69
N ASN A 7 -68.00 16.53 46.46
CA ASN A 7 -66.79 15.96 45.82
C ASN A 7 -65.95 17.08 45.27
N THR A 8 -64.78 17.29 45.87
CA THR A 8 -63.74 18.17 45.34
C THR A 8 -62.87 17.37 44.37
N PHE A 9 -62.94 17.67 43.05
CA PHE A 9 -62.05 17.14 42.09
C PHE A 9 -60.76 17.93 42.13
N VAL A 10 -59.64 17.28 42.53
CA VAL A 10 -58.28 17.81 42.38
C VAL A 10 -57.77 17.41 41.01
N THR A 11 -57.73 18.34 40.07
CA THR A 11 -57.10 18.18 38.76
C THR A 11 -55.58 18.29 38.95
N LEU A 12 -54.89 17.14 38.88
CA LEU A 12 -53.45 17.07 38.81
C LEU A 12 -53.01 17.45 37.38
N GLY A 13 -52.53 18.68 37.20
CA GLY A 13 -51.92 19.10 35.95
C GLY A 13 -50.54 18.44 35.76
N LEU A 14 -50.48 17.43 34.91
CA LEU A 14 -49.17 16.89 34.44
C LEU A 14 -48.54 17.91 33.50
N GLY A 15 -47.63 18.73 34.02
CA GLY A 15 -46.75 19.57 33.24
C GLY A 15 -45.79 18.74 32.43
N LEU A 16 -46.03 18.56 31.10
CA LEU A 16 -45.10 17.93 30.17
C LEU A 16 -43.93 18.86 29.95
N CYS A 17 -42.84 18.71 30.72
CA CYS A 17 -41.57 19.36 30.46
C CYS A 17 -40.98 18.75 29.18
N LEU A 18 -41.21 19.37 28.02
CA LEU A 18 -40.45 19.12 26.81
C LEU A 18 -39.02 19.60 27.05
N VAL A 19 -38.16 18.68 27.44
CA VAL A 19 -36.71 18.91 27.47
C VAL A 19 -36.28 18.98 26.00
N PHE A 20 -36.10 20.18 25.49
CA PHE A 20 -35.36 20.41 24.24
C PHE A 20 -33.89 20.04 24.49
N ILE A 21 -33.52 18.80 24.18
CA ILE A 21 -32.13 18.41 24.05
C ILE A 21 -31.64 19.11 22.78
N PRO A 22 -30.74 20.10 22.85
CA PRO A 22 -30.14 20.63 21.65
C PRO A 22 -29.39 19.50 20.99
N ASN A 23 -29.87 19.09 19.82
CA ASN A 23 -29.23 18.07 18.99
C ASN A 23 -27.95 18.74 18.47
N CYS A 24 -26.86 18.67 19.25
CA CYS A 24 -25.52 19.02 18.80
C CYS A 24 -25.09 17.98 17.76
N ARG A 25 -25.69 18.05 16.56
CA ARG A 25 -25.06 17.54 15.35
C ARG A 25 -23.94 18.51 15.00
N GLY A 26 -22.84 18.42 15.74
CA GLY A 26 -21.57 18.92 15.21
C GLY A 26 -21.39 18.25 13.86
N ASN A 27 -21.19 19.00 12.80
CA ASN A 27 -20.74 18.45 11.54
C ASN A 27 -19.41 17.75 11.83
N ILE A 28 -19.43 16.44 11.95
CA ILE A 28 -18.23 15.64 12.04
C ILE A 28 -17.59 15.75 10.65
N ILE A 29 -16.55 16.58 10.56
CA ILE A 29 -15.76 16.72 9.34
C ILE A 29 -14.64 15.70 9.47
N ALA A 30 -14.62 14.70 8.60
CA ALA A 30 -13.58 13.68 8.59
C ALA A 30 -12.18 14.33 8.52
N THR A 31 -11.22 13.79 9.24
CA THR A 31 -9.82 14.21 9.17
C THR A 31 -9.14 13.66 7.91
N GLU A 32 -7.98 14.18 7.54
CA GLU A 32 -7.16 13.61 6.46
C GLU A 32 -6.75 12.16 6.75
N GLU A 33 -6.49 11.82 8.01
CA GLU A 33 -6.20 10.47 8.48
C GLU A 33 -7.40 9.54 8.26
N GLU A 34 -8.59 9.93 8.74
CA GLU A 34 -9.83 9.14 8.53
C GLU A 34 -10.14 8.94 7.04
N LEU A 35 -9.89 9.94 6.19
CA LEU A 35 -10.08 9.81 4.74
C LEU A 35 -9.06 8.84 4.13
N ALA A 36 -7.81 8.87 4.57
CA ALA A 36 -6.79 7.93 4.10
C ALA A 36 -7.08 6.51 4.58
N ASP A 37 -7.54 6.32 5.82
CA ASP A 37 -7.97 5.02 6.35
C ASP A 37 -9.09 4.41 5.50
N TYR A 38 -10.10 5.21 5.11
CA TYR A 38 -11.12 4.76 4.17
C TYR A 38 -10.54 4.41 2.80
N GLY A 39 -9.56 5.17 2.34
CA GLY A 39 -8.81 4.86 1.12
C GLY A 39 -8.15 3.48 1.18
N TRP A 40 -7.51 3.16 2.29
CA TRP A 40 -6.89 1.86 2.50
C TRP A 40 -7.91 0.72 2.60
N VAL A 41 -9.04 0.93 3.28
CA VAL A 41 -10.14 -0.06 3.30
C VAL A 41 -10.61 -0.38 1.88
N MET A 42 -10.85 0.64 1.05
CA MET A 42 -11.26 0.43 -0.35
C MET A 42 -10.16 -0.26 -1.18
N TYR A 43 -8.90 0.06 -0.91
CA TYR A 43 -7.76 -0.59 -1.55
C TYR A 43 -7.71 -2.09 -1.23
N GLU A 44 -7.86 -2.47 0.04
CA GLU A 44 -7.87 -3.86 0.51
C GLU A 44 -9.06 -4.66 -0.05
N GLU A 45 -10.18 -3.97 -0.30
CA GLU A 45 -11.36 -4.53 -0.98
C GLU A 45 -11.20 -4.60 -2.51
N ASN A 46 -10.04 -4.21 -3.06
CA ASN A 46 -9.74 -4.08 -4.49
C ASN A 46 -10.63 -3.06 -5.23
N ASN A 47 -11.28 -2.17 -4.50
CA ASN A 47 -12.08 -1.07 -5.05
C ASN A 47 -11.18 0.16 -5.32
N TYR A 48 -10.24 0.01 -6.24
CA TYR A 48 -9.20 1.00 -6.50
C TYR A 48 -9.73 2.35 -7.02
N LEU A 49 -10.91 2.38 -7.65
CA LEU A 49 -11.49 3.64 -8.10
C LEU A 49 -11.97 4.49 -6.92
N GLU A 50 -12.63 3.89 -5.95
CA GLU A 50 -13.03 4.58 -4.72
C GLU A 50 -11.83 4.90 -3.83
N ALA A 51 -10.86 3.97 -3.70
CA ALA A 51 -9.62 4.23 -2.97
C ALA A 51 -8.93 5.51 -3.47
N ARG A 52 -8.84 5.68 -4.80
CA ARG A 52 -8.30 6.89 -5.44
C ARG A 52 -9.05 8.16 -5.01
N GLU A 53 -10.38 8.11 -4.91
CA GLU A 53 -11.21 9.25 -4.50
C GLU A 53 -10.93 9.61 -3.04
N TRP A 54 -10.93 8.64 -2.14
CA TRP A 54 -10.66 8.84 -0.72
C TRP A 54 -9.25 9.38 -0.46
N PHE A 55 -8.22 8.80 -1.05
CA PHE A 55 -6.85 9.34 -0.95
C PHE A 55 -6.76 10.74 -1.56
N GLY A 56 -7.47 11.00 -2.67
CA GLY A 56 -7.54 12.31 -3.29
C GLY A 56 -8.18 13.36 -2.39
N ASP A 57 -9.20 13.00 -1.63
CA ASP A 57 -9.85 13.91 -0.67
C ASP A 57 -8.97 14.13 0.57
N ALA A 58 -8.25 13.11 1.04
CA ALA A 58 -7.26 13.25 2.10
C ALA A 58 -6.14 14.24 1.69
N ILE A 59 -5.59 14.10 0.47
CA ILE A 59 -4.58 15.02 -0.08
C ILE A 59 -5.12 16.46 -0.21
N LYS A 60 -6.38 16.65 -0.63
CA LYS A 60 -6.98 17.99 -0.70
C LYS A 60 -7.14 18.62 0.66
N LYS A 61 -7.40 17.81 1.68
CA LYS A 61 -7.60 18.27 3.04
C LYS A 61 -6.29 18.64 3.73
N ASP A 62 -5.26 17.81 3.60
CA ASP A 62 -3.89 18.11 4.01
C ASP A 62 -2.90 17.64 2.95
N THR A 63 -2.28 18.60 2.27
CA THR A 63 -1.27 18.35 1.24
C THR A 63 0.07 17.85 1.79
N LEU A 64 0.23 17.79 3.10
CA LEU A 64 1.42 17.29 3.77
C LEU A 64 1.20 15.92 4.45
N TYR A 65 -0.03 15.40 4.40
CA TYR A 65 -0.32 14.07 4.95
C TYR A 65 0.22 12.98 4.02
N ASN A 66 1.37 12.46 4.38
CA ASN A 66 2.19 11.59 3.53
C ASN A 66 1.55 10.23 3.21
N ASP A 67 0.81 9.61 4.14
CA ASP A 67 0.19 8.30 3.92
C ASP A 67 -0.82 8.32 2.76
N SER A 68 -1.50 9.44 2.54
CA SER A 68 -2.39 9.61 1.38
C SER A 68 -1.65 9.49 0.05
N TYR A 69 -0.40 9.96 -0.03
CA TYR A 69 0.41 9.85 -1.24
C TYR A 69 0.94 8.44 -1.43
N ASN A 70 1.28 7.73 -0.35
CA ASN A 70 1.63 6.32 -0.39
C ASN A 70 0.45 5.50 -0.93
N GLY A 71 -0.72 5.63 -0.31
CA GLY A 71 -1.94 4.96 -0.75
C GLY A 71 -2.34 5.30 -2.19
N MET A 72 -2.23 6.56 -2.58
CA MET A 72 -2.49 6.98 -3.97
C MET A 72 -1.49 6.35 -4.93
N GLY A 73 -0.19 6.29 -4.59
CA GLY A 73 0.84 5.65 -5.41
C GLY A 73 0.53 4.18 -5.70
N TRP A 74 0.21 3.40 -4.67
CA TRP A 74 -0.19 2.01 -4.79
C TRP A 74 -1.48 1.84 -5.59
N THR A 75 -2.47 2.68 -5.32
CA THR A 75 -3.77 2.67 -6.03
C THR A 75 -3.59 2.92 -7.53
N MET A 76 -2.76 3.91 -7.91
CA MET A 76 -2.47 4.19 -9.32
C MET A 76 -1.73 3.04 -10.00
N GLY A 77 -0.86 2.32 -9.28
CA GLY A 77 -0.21 1.10 -9.77
C GLY A 77 -1.26 0.04 -10.16
N HIS A 78 -2.22 -0.26 -9.29
CA HIS A 78 -3.32 -1.21 -9.58
C HIS A 78 -4.23 -0.75 -10.72
N LEU A 79 -4.45 0.55 -10.86
CA LEU A 79 -5.18 1.14 -11.99
C LEU A 79 -4.36 1.17 -13.30
N ARG A 80 -3.15 0.58 -13.31
CA ARG A 80 -2.23 0.54 -14.46
C ARG A 80 -1.81 1.94 -14.95
N GLN A 81 -1.75 2.90 -14.05
CA GLN A 81 -1.33 4.27 -14.31
C GLN A 81 0.06 4.51 -13.71
N ALA A 82 1.07 3.81 -14.23
CA ALA A 82 2.41 3.77 -13.65
C ALA A 82 3.08 5.15 -13.57
N ASP A 83 2.87 6.04 -14.54
CA ASP A 83 3.37 7.42 -14.47
C ASP A 83 2.77 8.20 -13.30
N SER A 84 1.45 8.06 -13.07
CA SER A 84 0.77 8.67 -11.92
C SER A 84 1.26 8.04 -10.61
N SER A 85 1.47 6.73 -10.58
CA SER A 85 2.01 6.02 -9.42
C SER A 85 3.39 6.59 -9.02
N VAL A 86 4.32 6.71 -9.97
CA VAL A 86 5.63 7.34 -9.76
C VAL A 86 5.46 8.77 -9.24
N HIS A 87 4.60 9.58 -9.87
CA HIS A 87 4.36 10.96 -9.48
C HIS A 87 3.95 11.10 -8.00
N TYR A 88 3.03 10.26 -7.52
CA TYR A 88 2.58 10.31 -6.13
C TYR A 88 3.65 9.82 -5.16
N PHE A 89 4.38 8.78 -5.50
CA PHE A 89 5.51 8.34 -4.70
C PHE A 89 6.64 9.38 -4.65
N GLU A 90 6.96 10.07 -5.75
CA GLU A 90 7.96 11.15 -5.74
C GLU A 90 7.50 12.35 -4.91
N LYS A 91 6.21 12.66 -4.90
CA LYS A 91 5.64 13.67 -4.02
C LYS A 91 5.82 13.33 -2.55
N PHE A 92 5.61 12.07 -2.20
CA PHE A 92 5.87 11.56 -0.86
C PHE A 92 7.34 11.74 -0.45
N LEU A 93 8.30 11.40 -1.34
CA LEU A 93 9.74 11.59 -1.05
C LEU A 93 10.13 13.05 -0.82
N ALA A 94 9.45 13.98 -1.45
CA ALA A 94 9.73 15.41 -1.30
C ALA A 94 9.28 15.97 0.06
N MET A 95 8.52 15.20 0.83
CA MET A 95 8.10 15.56 2.19
C MET A 95 9.18 15.10 3.17
N ASP A 96 9.72 16.01 3.97
CA ASP A 96 10.70 15.69 5.02
C ASP A 96 9.98 15.01 6.20
N THR A 97 9.92 13.70 6.16
CA THR A 97 9.20 12.93 7.16
C THR A 97 10.01 11.71 7.62
N SER A 98 10.01 11.46 8.92
CA SER A 98 10.48 10.20 9.50
C SER A 98 9.42 9.11 9.28
N PHE A 99 9.68 8.20 8.33
CA PHE A 99 8.66 7.29 7.81
C PHE A 99 8.48 6.04 8.63
N PHE A 100 7.22 5.76 8.98
CA PHE A 100 6.83 4.48 9.53
C PHE A 100 6.81 3.39 8.43
N ASN A 101 6.38 3.71 7.19
CA ASN A 101 6.17 2.77 6.08
C ASN A 101 7.16 2.94 4.92
N ILE A 102 8.42 3.22 5.23
CA ILE A 102 9.44 3.51 4.20
C ILE A 102 9.68 2.35 3.23
N LEU A 103 9.48 1.10 3.67
CA LEU A 103 9.66 -0.08 2.82
C LEU A 103 8.51 -0.19 1.82
N ASP A 104 7.25 0.03 2.24
CA ASP A 104 6.07 0.03 1.37
C ASP A 104 6.27 1.00 0.22
N PHE A 105 6.78 2.18 0.55
CA PHE A 105 7.08 3.22 -0.42
C PHE A 105 8.12 2.79 -1.47
N TYR A 106 9.32 2.31 -1.04
CA TYR A 106 10.36 1.92 -1.99
C TYR A 106 9.99 0.68 -2.80
N ALA A 107 9.22 -0.25 -2.22
CA ALA A 107 8.65 -1.37 -2.96
C ALA A 107 7.71 -0.86 -4.07
N GLY A 108 6.71 -0.05 -3.73
CA GLY A 108 5.75 0.51 -4.68
C GLY A 108 6.42 1.31 -5.79
N LEU A 109 7.39 2.17 -5.45
CA LEU A 109 8.14 2.95 -6.42
C LEU A 109 8.98 2.07 -7.36
N SER A 110 9.59 0.98 -6.86
CA SER A 110 10.33 0.04 -7.69
C SER A 110 9.42 -0.66 -8.71
N PHE A 111 8.22 -1.05 -8.29
CA PHE A 111 7.21 -1.67 -9.17
C PHE A 111 6.74 -0.68 -10.24
N ALA A 112 6.46 0.56 -9.87
CA ALA A 112 6.01 1.59 -10.79
C ALA A 112 7.08 1.90 -11.87
N TYR A 113 8.34 2.05 -11.48
CA TYR A 113 9.43 2.26 -12.44
C TYR A 113 9.67 1.04 -13.34
N ASN A 114 9.57 -0.19 -12.81
CA ASN A 114 9.68 -1.39 -13.62
C ASN A 114 8.56 -1.47 -14.67
N ALA A 115 7.32 -1.12 -14.28
CA ALA A 115 6.16 -1.07 -15.20
C ALA A 115 6.36 -0.04 -16.34
N LEU A 116 7.10 1.04 -16.08
CA LEU A 116 7.48 2.03 -17.09
C LEU A 116 8.71 1.62 -17.93
N GLY A 117 9.33 0.48 -17.65
CA GLY A 117 10.57 0.06 -18.29
C GLY A 117 11.81 0.87 -17.86
N LYS A 118 11.68 1.71 -16.82
CA LYS A 118 12.78 2.48 -16.22
C LYS A 118 13.59 1.58 -15.27
N ASN A 119 14.31 0.62 -15.87
CA ASN A 119 14.95 -0.47 -15.12
C ASN A 119 16.08 0.02 -14.20
N SER A 120 16.78 1.10 -14.55
CA SER A 120 17.83 1.68 -13.70
C SER A 120 17.25 2.25 -12.40
N GLU A 121 16.16 2.99 -12.53
CA GLU A 121 15.43 3.58 -11.38
C GLU A 121 14.77 2.49 -10.54
N ALA A 122 14.13 1.49 -11.16
CA ALA A 122 13.56 0.35 -10.47
C ALA A 122 14.63 -0.37 -9.63
N ARG A 123 15.77 -0.74 -10.23
CA ARG A 123 16.89 -1.37 -9.53
C ARG A 123 17.43 -0.50 -8.38
N THR A 124 17.55 0.80 -8.61
CA THR A 124 18.02 1.74 -7.57
C THR A 124 17.09 1.72 -6.35
N ASN A 125 15.77 1.76 -6.58
CA ASN A 125 14.80 1.72 -5.48
C ASN A 125 14.76 0.36 -4.78
N CYS A 126 14.94 -0.76 -5.49
CA CYS A 126 15.11 -2.08 -4.87
C CYS A 126 16.37 -2.11 -3.96
N ASN A 127 17.49 -1.55 -4.40
CA ASN A 127 18.70 -1.48 -3.59
C ASN A 127 18.50 -0.64 -2.31
N ILE A 128 17.78 0.48 -2.42
CA ILE A 128 17.44 1.31 -1.26
C ILE A 128 16.49 0.54 -0.33
N PHE A 129 15.49 -0.15 -0.86
CA PHE A 129 14.59 -1.00 -0.09
C PHE A 129 15.36 -2.02 0.76
N PHE A 130 16.23 -2.82 0.14
CA PHE A 130 17.01 -3.83 0.86
C PHE A 130 18.02 -3.22 1.85
N GLY A 131 18.62 -2.09 1.51
CA GLY A 131 19.46 -1.34 2.44
C GLY A 131 18.70 -0.89 3.69
N LYS A 132 17.48 -0.37 3.52
CA LYS A 132 16.63 0.04 4.65
C LYS A 132 16.05 -1.16 5.40
N GLN A 133 15.64 -2.23 4.72
CA GLN A 133 15.17 -3.46 5.34
C GLN A 133 16.19 -4.02 6.33
N ASN A 134 17.46 -4.01 5.96
CA ASN A 134 18.55 -4.44 6.82
C ASN A 134 18.73 -3.53 8.04
N LEU A 135 18.63 -2.19 7.85
CA LEU A 135 18.78 -1.21 8.93
C LEU A 135 17.66 -1.27 9.97
N ILE A 136 16.43 -1.51 9.55
CA ILE A 136 15.26 -1.61 10.46
C ILE A 136 15.01 -3.03 10.95
N LEU A 137 15.88 -4.00 10.59
CA LEU A 137 15.79 -5.41 10.98
C LEU A 137 14.43 -6.05 10.67
N ASN A 138 13.89 -5.77 9.49
CA ASN A 138 12.67 -6.39 8.99
C ASN A 138 12.93 -7.29 7.76
N PRO A 139 13.60 -8.45 7.93
CA PRO A 139 13.97 -9.31 6.80
C PRO A 139 12.76 -9.98 6.11
N GLY A 140 11.65 -10.12 6.81
CA GLY A 140 10.41 -10.73 6.30
C GLY A 140 9.35 -9.69 5.97
N TRP A 141 9.72 -8.54 5.40
CA TRP A 141 8.75 -7.51 5.06
C TRP A 141 7.63 -8.05 4.16
N GLU A 142 6.40 -7.73 4.54
CA GLU A 142 5.19 -7.91 3.77
C GLU A 142 4.46 -6.58 3.72
N PHE A 143 3.80 -6.30 2.59
CA PHE A 143 3.03 -5.08 2.45
C PHE A 143 1.78 -5.14 3.35
N SER A 144 1.62 -4.15 4.24
CA SER A 144 0.60 -4.16 5.27
C SER A 144 -0.84 -4.24 4.73
N HIS A 145 -1.09 -3.64 3.57
CA HIS A 145 -2.41 -3.58 2.92
C HIS A 145 -2.63 -4.67 1.86
N ASN A 146 -1.61 -5.49 1.56
CA ASN A 146 -1.73 -6.68 0.74
C ASN A 146 -0.58 -7.64 1.02
N LYS A 147 -0.76 -8.56 1.95
CA LYS A 147 0.26 -9.51 2.41
C LYS A 147 0.75 -10.49 1.35
N LYS A 148 0.09 -10.55 0.20
CA LYS A 148 0.60 -11.31 -0.95
C LYS A 148 1.80 -10.65 -1.59
N ILE A 149 1.97 -9.34 -1.37
CA ILE A 149 3.16 -8.60 -1.82
C ILE A 149 4.18 -8.60 -0.68
N ASN A 150 5.36 -9.11 -0.96
CA ASN A 150 6.41 -9.24 0.04
C ASN A 150 7.80 -8.95 -0.56
N TYR A 151 8.84 -9.10 0.24
CA TYR A 151 10.21 -8.77 -0.17
C TYR A 151 10.73 -9.64 -1.33
N LEU A 152 10.16 -10.84 -1.58
CA LEU A 152 10.54 -11.67 -2.73
C LEU A 152 10.06 -11.04 -4.04
N ASP A 153 8.89 -10.38 -4.04
CA ASP A 153 8.40 -9.63 -5.21
C ASP A 153 9.34 -8.48 -5.54
N VAL A 154 9.82 -7.76 -4.52
CA VAL A 154 10.82 -6.69 -4.71
C VAL A 154 12.13 -7.25 -5.26
N ARG A 155 12.56 -8.41 -4.78
CA ARG A 155 13.75 -9.12 -5.30
C ARG A 155 13.55 -9.58 -6.74
N LEU A 156 12.35 -10.04 -7.10
CA LEU A 156 12.04 -10.40 -8.48
C LEU A 156 12.09 -9.16 -9.40
N ILE A 157 11.54 -8.03 -8.99
CA ILE A 157 11.65 -6.77 -9.73
C ILE A 157 13.11 -6.35 -9.91
N GLN A 158 13.93 -6.54 -8.88
CA GLN A 158 15.38 -6.30 -8.97
C GLN A 158 16.02 -7.19 -10.03
N ALA A 159 15.79 -8.50 -9.97
CA ALA A 159 16.34 -9.47 -10.93
C ALA A 159 15.90 -9.18 -12.38
N VAL A 160 14.61 -8.88 -12.59
CA VAL A 160 14.08 -8.48 -13.91
C VAL A 160 14.73 -7.21 -14.41
N SER A 161 14.91 -6.22 -13.56
CA SER A 161 15.58 -4.97 -13.93
C SER A 161 17.06 -5.19 -14.27
N GLU A 162 17.75 -6.02 -13.52
CA GLU A 162 19.14 -6.41 -13.75
C GLU A 162 19.30 -7.16 -15.08
N PHE A 163 18.40 -8.11 -15.37
CA PHE A 163 18.37 -8.81 -16.65
C PHE A 163 18.23 -7.82 -17.83
N ARG A 164 17.27 -6.89 -17.75
CA ARG A 164 17.02 -5.89 -18.79
C ARG A 164 18.14 -4.89 -18.95
N LEU A 165 18.92 -4.66 -17.91
CA LEU A 165 20.13 -3.84 -17.95
C LEU A 165 21.39 -4.61 -18.39
N ALA A 166 21.25 -5.88 -18.75
CA ALA A 166 22.33 -6.80 -19.08
C ALA A 166 23.34 -7.01 -17.92
N LEU A 167 22.90 -6.82 -16.69
CA LEU A 167 23.65 -7.12 -15.47
C LEU A 167 23.37 -8.59 -15.07
N PHE A 168 23.77 -9.53 -15.91
CA PHE A 168 23.37 -10.93 -15.82
C PHE A 168 23.91 -11.64 -14.58
N GLU A 169 25.11 -11.29 -14.12
CA GLU A 169 25.68 -11.81 -12.87
C GLU A 169 24.78 -11.43 -11.69
N ASN A 170 24.46 -10.14 -11.54
CA ASN A 170 23.57 -9.66 -10.47
C ASN A 170 22.17 -10.31 -10.57
N CYS A 171 21.65 -10.45 -11.78
CA CYS A 171 20.38 -11.13 -12.02
C CYS A 171 20.41 -12.57 -11.49
N GLN A 172 21.46 -13.34 -11.80
CA GLN A 172 21.63 -14.71 -11.33
C GLN A 172 21.73 -14.77 -9.81
N GLU A 173 22.47 -13.84 -9.18
CA GLU A 173 22.55 -13.74 -7.72
C GLU A 173 21.17 -13.45 -7.09
N SER A 174 20.40 -12.51 -7.68
CA SER A 174 19.06 -12.17 -7.22
C SER A 174 18.08 -13.35 -7.36
N ILE A 175 18.14 -14.11 -8.47
CA ILE A 175 17.36 -15.35 -8.69
C ILE A 175 17.73 -16.39 -7.60
N ASN A 176 19.00 -16.64 -7.38
CA ASN A 176 19.47 -17.59 -6.38
C ASN A 176 19.03 -17.19 -4.96
N GLN A 177 19.01 -15.89 -4.66
CA GLN A 177 18.52 -15.42 -3.37
C GLN A 177 17.02 -15.69 -3.20
N ILE A 178 16.19 -15.50 -4.26
CA ILE A 178 14.76 -15.83 -4.19
C ILE A 178 14.56 -17.32 -3.94
N TYR A 179 15.24 -18.19 -4.68
CA TYR A 179 15.14 -19.65 -4.45
C TYR A 179 15.53 -20.05 -3.05
N LYS A 180 16.64 -19.50 -2.54
CA LYS A 180 17.08 -19.73 -1.17
C LYS A 180 16.04 -19.30 -0.13
N ASP A 181 15.52 -18.10 -0.27
CA ASP A 181 14.59 -17.50 0.72
C ASP A 181 13.21 -18.18 0.67
N SER A 182 12.80 -18.72 -0.49
CA SER A 182 11.59 -19.54 -0.63
C SER A 182 11.80 -21.01 -0.17
N GLY A 183 12.99 -21.37 0.31
CA GLY A 183 13.29 -22.72 0.79
C GLY A 183 13.57 -23.74 -0.30
N SER A 184 13.75 -23.30 -1.55
CA SER A 184 14.16 -24.18 -2.66
C SER A 184 15.64 -24.54 -2.56
N SER A 185 15.97 -25.77 -2.98
CA SER A 185 17.36 -26.21 -3.15
C SER A 185 17.95 -25.89 -4.53
N THR A 186 17.18 -25.22 -5.38
CA THR A 186 17.61 -24.84 -6.74
C THR A 186 18.76 -23.85 -6.66
N ILE A 187 19.83 -24.13 -7.40
CA ILE A 187 20.95 -23.22 -7.62
C ILE A 187 21.06 -22.99 -9.12
N VAL A 188 20.99 -21.73 -9.53
CA VAL A 188 21.17 -21.30 -10.91
C VAL A 188 22.64 -20.94 -11.12
N ASP A 189 23.30 -21.64 -12.02
CA ASP A 189 24.71 -21.42 -12.41
C ASP A 189 24.80 -21.49 -13.93
N GLU A 190 24.25 -20.46 -14.58
CA GLU A 190 24.16 -20.36 -16.03
C GLU A 190 25.36 -19.59 -16.60
N ASP A 191 25.90 -20.07 -17.72
CA ASP A 191 26.89 -19.31 -18.47
C ASP A 191 26.20 -18.14 -19.21
N TYR A 192 25.97 -17.07 -18.48
CA TYR A 192 25.31 -15.84 -19.00
C TYR A 192 26.13 -15.10 -20.07
N THR A 193 27.36 -15.53 -20.37
CA THR A 193 28.13 -15.01 -21.51
C THR A 193 27.54 -15.53 -22.83
N THR A 194 26.85 -16.67 -22.80
CA THR A 194 26.19 -17.29 -23.94
C THR A 194 24.75 -16.85 -24.12
N VAL A 195 24.21 -17.00 -25.33
CA VAL A 195 22.78 -16.77 -25.62
C VAL A 195 21.92 -17.77 -24.85
N THR A 196 22.35 -19.03 -24.78
CA THR A 196 21.61 -20.10 -24.08
C THR A 196 21.51 -19.81 -22.60
N GLY A 197 22.62 -19.45 -21.93
CA GLY A 197 22.59 -19.14 -20.51
C GLY A 197 21.70 -17.94 -20.19
N ARG A 198 21.72 -16.89 -21.03
CA ARG A 198 20.77 -15.75 -20.86
C ARG A 198 19.31 -16.16 -21.08
N SER A 199 19.05 -17.07 -22.03
CA SER A 199 17.69 -17.61 -22.24
C SER A 199 17.22 -18.42 -21.02
N ASN A 200 18.12 -19.17 -20.40
CA ASN A 200 17.82 -19.95 -19.19
C ASN A 200 17.53 -19.00 -18.00
N LEU A 201 18.31 -17.93 -17.81
CA LEU A 201 18.00 -16.90 -16.80
C LEU A 201 16.61 -16.29 -17.02
N ALA A 202 16.24 -15.98 -18.27
CA ALA A 202 14.90 -15.48 -18.57
C ALA A 202 13.79 -16.50 -18.23
N THR A 203 14.06 -17.79 -18.41
CA THR A 203 13.13 -18.86 -18.03
C THR A 203 12.98 -18.93 -16.52
N HIS A 204 14.05 -18.84 -15.74
CA HIS A 204 13.97 -18.77 -14.28
C HIS A 204 13.16 -17.57 -13.79
N LEU A 205 13.35 -16.39 -14.40
CA LEU A 205 12.54 -15.21 -14.06
C LEU A 205 11.04 -15.43 -14.33
N ALA A 206 10.69 -16.05 -15.45
CA ALA A 206 9.29 -16.35 -15.77
C ALA A 206 8.70 -17.36 -14.78
N THR A 207 9.43 -18.42 -14.43
CA THR A 207 9.01 -19.41 -13.43
C THR A 207 8.76 -18.76 -12.08
N LEU A 208 9.71 -17.95 -11.59
CA LEU A 208 9.56 -17.25 -10.31
C LEU A 208 8.40 -16.26 -10.32
N GLN A 209 8.14 -15.60 -11.43
CA GLN A 209 6.98 -14.72 -11.57
C GLN A 209 5.68 -15.51 -11.42
N ASP A 210 5.57 -16.68 -12.05
CA ASP A 210 4.39 -17.51 -11.95
C ASP A 210 4.22 -18.11 -10.54
N GLU A 211 5.31 -18.52 -9.88
CA GLU A 211 5.29 -19.06 -8.52
C GLU A 211 4.84 -18.02 -7.50
N LEU A 212 5.41 -16.81 -7.53
CA LEU A 212 5.08 -15.74 -6.58
C LEU A 212 3.67 -15.17 -6.80
N GLN A 213 3.14 -15.17 -8.03
CA GLN A 213 1.76 -14.76 -8.29
C GLN A 213 0.72 -15.75 -7.78
N ASN A 214 1.08 -17.02 -7.61
CA ASN A 214 0.17 -18.10 -7.19
C ASN A 214 0.34 -18.49 -5.72
N SER A 215 1.27 -17.90 -5.00
CA SER A 215 1.48 -18.08 -3.55
C SER A 215 0.63 -17.10 -2.73
#